data_2b403c243ce0e3c927c3e6a8f911f581
#
_entry.id   2b403c243ce0e3c927c3e6a8f911f581
#
_cell.length_a   1.000
_cell.length_b   1.000
_cell.length_c   1.000
_cell.angle_alpha   90.00
_cell.angle_beta   90.00
_cell.angle_gamma   90.00
#
_symmetry.space_group_name_H-M   'P 1'
#
loop_
_entity.id
_entity.type
_entity.pdbx_description
1 polymer ?
#
loop_
_entity_poly.entity_id
_entity_poly.type
_entity_poly.pdbx_seq_one_letter_code
_entity_poly.pdbx_strand_id
1 'polypeptide(L)'
;DTLKNAVVAIEDERFYKHHGVDWVRTIGAVKGWLLGGTQYGGSTITQQLIKNITADNDYSVKRKVNEIFRAFALEKEIDDKDRILVMYLNTIYLGYNSYGVQTAAMQYFDKDVSQLDLAESAVLAGLTNNPSIYDVYNHPEKVKKRQETILAQMLDQKMISQEEYEAAVAEELNYRPYEEYQQEIKSTYSYFTDEVIKDVINDLMTEKGYSRLVAENMVYSGGLNIYAT
;
A
#
# COMPACT_ATOMS: atom_id res chain seq x y z
N ASP A 1 4.50 10.20 10.37
CA ASP A 1 3.06 10.27 10.71
C ASP A 1 2.19 10.78 9.56
N THR A 2 2.67 11.73 8.75
CA THR A 2 1.92 12.33 7.64
C THR A 2 1.39 11.29 6.64
N LEU A 3 2.25 10.37 6.18
CA LEU A 3 1.86 9.29 5.28
C LEU A 3 0.82 8.34 5.90
N LYS A 4 0.97 8.00 7.18
CA LYS A 4 -0.02 7.17 7.90
C LYS A 4 -1.39 7.84 7.90
N ASN A 5 -1.43 9.13 8.20
CA ASN A 5 -2.65 9.93 8.20
C ASN A 5 -3.28 10.00 6.80
N ALA A 6 -2.49 10.21 5.76
CA ALA A 6 -2.97 10.26 4.38
C ALA A 6 -3.62 8.93 3.94
N VAL A 7 -2.98 7.81 4.28
CA VAL A 7 -3.51 6.48 3.98
C VAL A 7 -4.80 6.19 4.77
N VAL A 8 -4.81 6.48 6.08
CA VAL A 8 -6.01 6.33 6.91
C VAL A 8 -7.15 7.20 6.40
N ALA A 9 -6.88 8.46 6.07
CA ALA A 9 -7.89 9.39 5.58
C ALA A 9 -8.62 8.88 4.34
N ILE A 10 -7.92 8.26 3.39
CA ILE A 10 -8.50 7.85 2.11
C ILE A 10 -8.98 6.39 2.09
N GLU A 11 -8.27 5.49 2.75
CA GLU A 11 -8.56 4.06 2.70
C GLU A 11 -9.52 3.63 3.82
N ASP A 12 -9.38 4.19 5.04
CA ASP A 12 -10.11 3.71 6.20
C ASP A 12 -10.22 4.76 7.31
N GLU A 13 -11.00 5.81 7.07
CA GLU A 13 -11.19 6.96 7.97
C GLU A 13 -11.44 6.58 9.45
N ARG A 14 -12.07 5.43 9.69
CA ARG A 14 -12.40 4.93 11.03
C ARG A 14 -11.50 3.79 11.48
N PHE A 15 -10.31 3.65 10.89
CA PHE A 15 -9.37 2.57 11.18
C PHE A 15 -9.13 2.35 12.68
N TYR A 16 -8.93 3.42 13.42
CA TYR A 16 -8.69 3.36 14.87
C TYR A 16 -9.95 3.14 15.72
N LYS A 17 -11.16 3.08 15.10
CA LYS A 17 -12.43 2.96 15.81
C LYS A 17 -13.11 1.59 15.70
N HIS A 18 -12.71 0.79 14.71
CA HIS A 18 -13.26 -0.55 14.49
C HIS A 18 -12.22 -1.64 14.79
N HIS A 19 -12.68 -2.89 14.86
CA HIS A 19 -11.84 -4.07 15.09
C HIS A 19 -11.84 -4.96 13.85
N GLY A 20 -11.01 -4.63 12.86
CA GLY A 20 -10.80 -5.39 11.63
C GLY A 20 -11.82 -5.14 10.52
N VAL A 21 -13.06 -4.84 10.86
CA VAL A 21 -14.15 -4.58 9.90
C VAL A 21 -14.92 -3.35 10.29
N ASP A 22 -15.08 -2.43 9.35
CA ASP A 22 -15.97 -1.29 9.48
C ASP A 22 -17.37 -1.66 8.98
N TRP A 23 -18.25 -2.07 9.90
CA TRP A 23 -19.60 -2.49 9.55
C TRP A 23 -20.46 -1.38 8.95
N VAL A 24 -20.27 -0.13 9.36
CA VAL A 24 -21.04 1.00 8.81
C VAL A 24 -20.67 1.22 7.35
N ARG A 25 -19.37 1.20 7.04
CA ARG A 25 -18.86 1.33 5.66
C ARG A 25 -19.23 0.11 4.81
N THR A 26 -19.10 -1.09 5.37
CA THR A 26 -19.45 -2.34 4.67
C THR A 26 -20.93 -2.39 4.30
N ILE A 27 -21.84 -2.07 5.25
CA ILE A 27 -23.29 -2.01 4.99
C ILE A 27 -23.61 -0.90 3.99
N GLY A 28 -22.96 0.26 4.10
CA GLY A 28 -23.09 1.36 3.16
C GLY A 28 -22.72 0.96 1.73
N ALA A 29 -21.60 0.24 1.57
CA ALA A 29 -21.12 -0.25 0.27
C ALA A 29 -22.10 -1.28 -0.34
N VAL A 30 -22.61 -2.23 0.45
CA VAL A 30 -23.61 -3.20 0.01
C VAL A 30 -24.91 -2.52 -0.39
N LYS A 31 -25.35 -1.53 0.38
CA LYS A 31 -26.55 -0.74 0.07
C LYS A 31 -26.38 0.08 -1.21
N GLY A 32 -25.22 0.71 -1.39
CA GLY A 32 -24.88 1.43 -2.62
C GLY A 32 -24.89 0.52 -3.85
N TRP A 33 -24.31 -0.68 -3.75
CA TRP A 33 -24.33 -1.68 -4.81
C TRP A 33 -25.75 -2.13 -5.18
N LEU A 34 -26.61 -2.41 -4.20
CA LEU A 34 -28.01 -2.79 -4.43
C LEU A 34 -28.85 -1.69 -5.08
N LEU A 35 -28.52 -0.42 -4.84
CA LEU A 35 -29.24 0.74 -5.35
C LEU A 35 -28.65 1.31 -6.66
N GLY A 36 -27.66 0.62 -7.26
CA GLY A 36 -27.02 1.06 -8.50
C GLY A 36 -26.09 2.27 -8.35
N GLY A 37 -25.66 2.57 -7.12
CA GLY A 37 -24.72 3.64 -6.82
C GLY A 37 -23.25 3.27 -7.08
N THR A 38 -22.37 4.26 -7.02
CA THR A 38 -20.92 4.08 -7.16
C THR A 38 -20.37 3.18 -6.04
N GLN A 39 -19.49 2.23 -6.43
CA GLN A 39 -18.79 1.37 -5.47
C GLN A 39 -17.83 2.21 -4.61
N TYR A 40 -18.23 2.55 -3.42
CA TYR A 40 -17.27 2.97 -2.39
C TYR A 40 -16.54 1.72 -1.91
N GLY A 41 -15.20 1.77 -1.84
CA GLY A 41 -14.39 0.69 -1.30
C GLY A 41 -14.80 0.38 0.14
N GLY A 42 -15.42 -0.77 0.36
CA GLY A 42 -15.94 -1.17 1.69
C GLY A 42 -14.93 -1.96 2.53
N SER A 43 -13.73 -2.23 2.01
CA SER A 43 -12.69 -2.98 2.73
C SER A 43 -11.87 -2.07 3.62
N THR A 44 -11.54 -2.55 4.82
CA THR A 44 -10.66 -1.87 5.77
C THR A 44 -9.19 -2.10 5.43
N ILE A 45 -8.28 -1.31 6.03
CA ILE A 45 -6.82 -1.51 5.94
C ILE A 45 -6.45 -2.92 6.39
N THR A 46 -7.03 -3.43 7.49
CA THR A 46 -6.78 -4.79 7.98
C THR A 46 -7.20 -5.86 6.99
N GLN A 47 -8.35 -5.69 6.32
CA GLN A 47 -8.80 -6.59 5.27
C GLN A 47 -7.90 -6.56 4.03
N GLN A 48 -7.45 -5.36 3.64
CA GLN A 48 -6.49 -5.21 2.54
C GLN A 48 -5.14 -5.87 2.87
N LEU A 49 -4.65 -5.72 4.11
CA LEU A 49 -3.43 -6.39 4.58
C LEU A 49 -3.58 -7.92 4.46
N ILE A 50 -4.69 -8.50 4.94
CA ILE A 50 -4.95 -9.93 4.80
C ILE A 50 -4.92 -10.37 3.34
N LYS A 51 -5.58 -9.62 2.46
CA LYS A 51 -5.58 -9.91 1.02
C LYS A 51 -4.15 -9.88 0.44
N ASN A 52 -3.35 -8.89 0.80
CA ASN A 52 -1.98 -8.75 0.30
C ASN A 52 -1.08 -9.90 0.77
N ILE A 53 -1.18 -10.30 2.05
CA ILE A 53 -0.35 -11.38 2.62
C ILE A 53 -0.78 -12.75 2.07
N THR A 54 -2.08 -13.00 1.90
CA THR A 54 -2.56 -14.32 1.45
C THR A 54 -2.53 -14.50 -0.04
N ALA A 55 -2.35 -13.42 -0.80
CA ALA A 55 -2.41 -13.40 -2.27
C ALA A 55 -3.68 -14.07 -2.85
N ASP A 56 -4.75 -14.15 -2.04
CA ASP A 56 -6.00 -14.78 -2.41
C ASP A 56 -6.83 -13.80 -3.26
N ASN A 57 -6.74 -13.97 -4.58
CA ASN A 57 -7.41 -13.13 -5.57
C ASN A 57 -8.73 -13.73 -6.08
N ASP A 58 -9.25 -14.81 -5.46
CA ASP A 58 -10.53 -15.39 -5.83
C ASP A 58 -11.68 -14.39 -5.55
N TYR A 59 -12.58 -14.23 -6.54
CA TYR A 59 -13.74 -13.33 -6.44
C TYR A 59 -14.97 -14.09 -5.90
N SER A 60 -14.84 -14.75 -4.74
CA SER A 60 -15.93 -15.49 -4.13
C SER A 60 -16.41 -14.86 -2.81
N VAL A 61 -17.70 -15.04 -2.54
CA VAL A 61 -18.27 -14.65 -1.23
C VAL A 61 -17.56 -15.37 -0.08
N LYS A 62 -17.19 -16.65 -0.30
CA LYS A 62 -16.45 -17.46 0.67
C LYS A 62 -15.12 -16.81 1.02
N ARG A 63 -14.36 -16.35 0.02
CA ARG A 63 -13.11 -15.61 0.25
C ARG A 63 -13.36 -14.36 1.11
N LYS A 64 -14.38 -13.56 0.77
CA LYS A 64 -14.67 -12.33 1.52
C LYS A 64 -15.07 -12.61 2.98
N VAL A 65 -15.81 -13.67 3.21
CA VAL A 65 -16.15 -14.12 4.58
C VAL A 65 -14.88 -14.54 5.34
N ASN A 66 -14.00 -15.33 4.72
CA ASN A 66 -12.73 -15.73 5.32
C ASN A 66 -11.82 -14.53 5.61
N GLU A 67 -11.76 -13.55 4.70
CA GLU A 67 -11.02 -12.30 4.89
C GLU A 67 -11.51 -11.54 6.14
N ILE A 68 -12.82 -11.45 6.33
CA ILE A 68 -13.44 -10.84 7.51
C ILE A 68 -13.00 -11.55 8.80
N PHE A 69 -13.12 -12.87 8.86
CA PHE A 69 -12.71 -13.63 10.06
C PHE A 69 -11.21 -13.52 10.33
N ARG A 70 -10.38 -13.55 9.30
CA ARG A 70 -8.92 -13.37 9.43
C ARG A 70 -8.58 -11.95 9.92
N ALA A 71 -9.31 -10.92 9.45
CA ALA A 71 -9.11 -9.55 9.92
C ALA A 71 -9.43 -9.40 11.42
N PHE A 72 -10.50 -10.01 11.91
CA PHE A 72 -10.80 -10.06 13.35
C PHE A 72 -9.73 -10.80 14.15
N ALA A 73 -9.29 -11.95 13.64
CA ALA A 73 -8.28 -12.76 14.32
C ALA A 73 -6.94 -11.99 14.40
N LEU A 74 -6.53 -11.33 13.32
CA LEU A 74 -5.31 -10.54 13.27
C LEU A 74 -5.35 -9.38 14.27
N GLU A 75 -6.45 -8.63 14.32
CA GLU A 75 -6.57 -7.50 15.25
C GLU A 75 -6.62 -7.94 16.72
N LYS A 76 -7.23 -9.09 16.98
CA LYS A 76 -7.25 -9.67 18.32
C LYS A 76 -5.87 -10.16 18.76
N GLU A 77 -5.07 -10.72 17.85
CA GLU A 77 -3.73 -11.25 18.14
C GLU A 77 -2.70 -10.15 18.30
N ILE A 78 -2.74 -9.12 17.42
CA ILE A 78 -1.75 -8.04 17.44
C ILE A 78 -2.12 -6.97 18.49
N ASP A 79 -3.40 -6.66 18.66
CA ASP A 79 -3.97 -5.65 19.58
C ASP A 79 -3.25 -4.27 19.52
N ASP A 80 -2.71 -3.93 18.35
CA ASP A 80 -1.98 -2.70 18.07
C ASP A 80 -2.27 -2.23 16.64
N LYS A 81 -3.07 -1.20 16.52
CA LYS A 81 -3.48 -0.60 15.25
C LYS A 81 -2.31 -0.02 14.45
N ASP A 82 -1.38 0.64 15.12
CA ASP A 82 -0.20 1.21 14.45
C ASP A 82 0.69 0.13 13.87
N ARG A 83 0.84 -0.97 14.56
CA ARG A 83 1.59 -2.13 14.05
C ARG A 83 0.92 -2.73 12.81
N ILE A 84 -0.41 -2.86 12.82
CA ILE A 84 -1.17 -3.34 11.65
C ILE A 84 -1.01 -2.37 10.47
N LEU A 85 -1.09 -1.06 10.71
CA LEU A 85 -0.89 -0.04 9.67
C LEU A 85 0.53 -0.11 9.09
N VAL A 86 1.55 -0.26 9.94
CA VAL A 86 2.94 -0.42 9.48
C VAL A 86 3.11 -1.69 8.64
N MET A 87 2.51 -2.83 9.05
CA MET A 87 2.52 -4.05 8.24
C MET A 87 1.86 -3.83 6.87
N TYR A 88 0.73 -3.14 6.82
CA TYR A 88 0.06 -2.78 5.56
C TYR A 88 0.97 -1.93 4.67
N LEU A 89 1.53 -0.84 5.21
CA LEU A 89 2.40 0.08 4.49
C LEU A 89 3.67 -0.59 3.95
N ASN A 90 4.16 -1.63 4.62
CA ASN A 90 5.34 -2.39 4.18
C ASN A 90 5.03 -3.48 3.14
N THR A 91 3.75 -3.84 2.94
CA THR A 91 3.38 -4.94 2.04
C THR A 91 2.60 -4.51 0.80
N ILE A 92 2.10 -3.28 0.79
CA ILE A 92 1.25 -2.80 -0.30
C ILE A 92 2.04 -2.59 -1.59
N TYR A 93 1.46 -3.00 -2.73
CA TYR A 93 2.01 -2.76 -4.04
C TYR A 93 1.68 -1.34 -4.53
N LEU A 94 2.69 -0.59 -4.92
CA LEU A 94 2.59 0.83 -5.31
C LEU A 94 3.06 1.10 -6.75
N GLY A 95 3.15 0.06 -7.57
CA GLY A 95 3.57 0.16 -8.98
C GLY A 95 5.06 -0.14 -9.19
N TYR A 96 5.43 -0.43 -10.43
CA TYR A 96 6.83 -0.60 -10.87
C TYR A 96 7.68 -1.53 -9.97
N ASN A 97 7.10 -2.65 -9.52
CA ASN A 97 7.70 -3.59 -8.57
C ASN A 97 8.00 -3.00 -7.16
N SER A 98 7.47 -1.83 -6.84
CA SER A 98 7.60 -1.27 -5.50
C SER A 98 6.57 -1.87 -4.55
N TYR A 99 7.04 -2.71 -3.66
CA TYR A 99 6.29 -3.23 -2.53
C TYR A 99 6.74 -2.51 -1.25
N GLY A 100 5.79 -1.92 -0.56
CA GLY A 100 6.01 -1.09 0.62
C GLY A 100 6.38 0.35 0.32
N VAL A 101 6.03 1.21 1.27
CA VAL A 101 6.17 2.68 1.13
C VAL A 101 7.61 3.17 1.10
N GLN A 102 8.56 2.44 1.72
CA GLN A 102 9.97 2.81 1.68
C GLN A 102 10.53 2.67 0.26
N THR A 103 10.25 1.52 -0.39
CA THR A 103 10.67 1.28 -1.77
C THR A 103 10.06 2.30 -2.72
N ALA A 104 8.78 2.61 -2.55
CA ALA A 104 8.09 3.61 -3.37
C ALA A 104 8.63 5.03 -3.15
N ALA A 105 8.96 5.42 -1.91
CA ALA A 105 9.56 6.72 -1.61
C ALA A 105 10.94 6.88 -2.30
N MET A 106 11.78 5.86 -2.24
CA MET A 106 13.07 5.86 -2.95
C MET A 106 12.90 5.90 -4.46
N GLN A 107 11.94 5.13 -5.01
CA GLN A 107 11.71 5.07 -6.45
C GLN A 107 11.16 6.37 -7.01
N TYR A 108 10.14 6.94 -6.38
CA TYR A 108 9.44 8.08 -6.95
C TYR A 108 10.02 9.43 -6.57
N PHE A 109 10.66 9.53 -5.39
CA PHE A 109 11.12 10.80 -4.84
C PHE A 109 12.60 10.83 -4.46
N ASP A 110 13.32 9.71 -4.55
CA ASP A 110 14.71 9.57 -4.08
C ASP A 110 14.88 9.99 -2.61
N LYS A 111 13.90 9.62 -1.78
CA LYS A 111 13.85 10.00 -0.37
C LYS A 111 13.59 8.79 0.52
N ASP A 112 14.13 8.83 1.73
CA ASP A 112 13.64 7.96 2.81
C ASP A 112 12.19 8.33 3.14
N VAL A 113 11.37 7.34 3.48
CA VAL A 113 9.93 7.54 3.80
C VAL A 113 9.71 8.56 4.92
N SER A 114 10.67 8.71 5.83
CA SER A 114 10.62 9.69 6.92
C SER A 114 10.85 11.14 6.47
N GLN A 115 11.35 11.33 5.26
CA GLN A 115 11.66 12.64 4.66
C GLN A 115 10.57 13.13 3.73
N LEU A 116 9.54 12.31 3.48
CA LEU A 116 8.41 12.71 2.66
C LEU A 116 7.64 13.85 3.32
N ASP A 117 7.34 14.86 2.53
CA ASP A 117 6.43 15.94 2.93
C ASP A 117 4.94 15.52 2.79
N LEU A 118 4.04 16.48 3.00
CA LEU A 118 2.60 16.25 2.94
C LEU A 118 2.13 15.94 1.51
N ALA A 119 2.64 16.66 0.52
CA ALA A 119 2.25 16.51 -0.87
C ALA A 119 2.70 15.15 -1.43
N GLU A 120 3.94 14.74 -1.17
CA GLU A 120 4.50 13.44 -1.55
C GLU A 120 3.82 12.26 -0.82
N SER A 121 3.54 12.44 0.47
CA SER A 121 2.78 11.45 1.27
C SER A 121 1.38 11.21 0.71
N ALA A 122 0.68 12.27 0.28
CA ALA A 122 -0.63 12.15 -0.35
C ALA A 122 -0.56 11.45 -1.71
N VAL A 123 0.53 11.64 -2.49
CA VAL A 123 0.74 10.86 -3.72
C VAL A 123 0.86 9.38 -3.42
N LEU A 124 1.77 8.97 -2.52
CA LEU A 124 1.93 7.55 -2.19
C LEU A 124 0.64 6.93 -1.66
N ALA A 125 -0.12 7.65 -0.83
CA ALA A 125 -1.44 7.22 -0.39
C ALA A 125 -2.42 7.07 -1.56
N GLY A 126 -2.28 7.86 -2.62
CA GLY A 126 -3.11 7.79 -3.83
C GLY A 126 -2.87 6.53 -4.67
N LEU A 127 -1.63 6.06 -4.71
CA LEU A 127 -1.23 4.88 -5.48
C LEU A 127 -1.83 3.58 -4.92
N THR A 128 -2.20 3.54 -3.64
CA THR A 128 -2.75 2.35 -2.97
C THR A 128 -3.99 1.79 -3.64
N ASN A 129 -4.80 2.64 -4.23
CA ASN A 129 -6.06 2.25 -4.87
C ASN A 129 -5.84 1.47 -6.17
N ASN A 130 -5.03 2.01 -7.08
CA ASN A 130 -4.69 1.39 -8.36
C ASN A 130 -3.46 2.07 -8.98
N PRO A 131 -2.24 1.56 -8.75
CA PRO A 131 -1.02 2.18 -9.23
C PRO A 131 -0.89 2.20 -10.76
N SER A 132 -1.68 1.40 -11.49
CA SER A 132 -1.70 1.46 -12.97
C SER A 132 -2.56 2.63 -13.50
N ILE A 133 -3.59 3.03 -12.76
CA ILE A 133 -4.41 4.19 -13.11
C ILE A 133 -3.74 5.50 -12.67
N TYR A 134 -3.14 5.48 -11.49
CA TYR A 134 -2.44 6.61 -10.87
C TYR A 134 -0.92 6.50 -11.08
N ASP A 135 -0.52 6.33 -12.33
CA ASP A 135 0.88 6.18 -12.72
C ASP A 135 1.57 7.55 -12.78
N VAL A 136 2.56 7.77 -11.95
CA VAL A 136 3.26 9.05 -11.82
C VAL A 136 3.99 9.48 -13.10
N TYR A 137 4.42 8.50 -13.91
CA TYR A 137 5.17 8.75 -15.15
C TYR A 137 4.26 8.91 -16.37
N ASN A 138 3.16 8.14 -16.43
CA ASN A 138 2.30 8.11 -17.60
C ASN A 138 1.00 8.91 -17.43
N HIS A 139 0.55 9.15 -16.19
CA HIS A 139 -0.71 9.82 -15.89
C HIS A 139 -0.59 10.84 -14.75
N PRO A 140 0.39 11.77 -14.79
CA PRO A 140 0.66 12.72 -13.71
C PRO A 140 -0.57 13.59 -13.35
N GLU A 141 -1.42 13.91 -14.33
CA GLU A 141 -2.64 14.66 -14.12
C GLU A 141 -3.68 13.91 -13.26
N LYS A 142 -3.76 12.57 -13.39
CA LYS A 142 -4.63 11.74 -12.56
C LYS A 142 -4.07 11.62 -11.14
N VAL A 143 -2.74 11.51 -11.05
CA VAL A 143 -2.04 11.47 -9.76
C VAL A 143 -2.27 12.77 -9.00
N LYS A 144 -2.09 13.93 -9.64
CA LYS A 144 -2.35 15.24 -9.04
C LYS A 144 -3.78 15.35 -8.53
N LYS A 145 -4.75 15.02 -9.35
CA LYS A 145 -6.17 15.04 -8.95
C LYS A 145 -6.46 14.09 -7.79
N ARG A 146 -5.83 12.93 -7.74
CA ARG A 146 -5.96 11.97 -6.64
C ARG A 146 -5.33 12.50 -5.36
N GLN A 147 -4.13 13.08 -5.45
CA GLN A 147 -3.45 13.79 -4.36
C GLN A 147 -4.35 14.87 -3.74
N GLU A 148 -4.90 15.76 -4.57
CA GLU A 148 -5.81 16.83 -4.11
C GLU A 148 -7.05 16.26 -3.40
N THR A 149 -7.59 15.15 -3.89
CA THR A 149 -8.71 14.44 -3.24
C THR A 149 -8.32 13.96 -1.84
N ILE A 150 -7.10 13.41 -1.68
CA ILE A 150 -6.61 12.92 -0.38
C ILE A 150 -6.36 14.08 0.59
N LEU A 151 -5.71 15.14 0.11
CA LEU A 151 -5.48 16.34 0.90
C LEU A 151 -6.79 16.97 1.38
N ALA A 152 -7.81 17.02 0.51
CA ALA A 152 -9.15 17.49 0.88
C ALA A 152 -9.81 16.60 1.94
N GLN A 153 -9.64 15.27 1.87
CA GLN A 153 -10.11 14.34 2.90
C GLN A 153 -9.37 14.54 4.23
N MET A 154 -8.06 14.77 4.19
CA MET A 154 -7.28 15.05 5.40
C MET A 154 -7.71 16.36 6.05
N LEU A 155 -8.01 17.40 5.27
CA LEU A 155 -8.55 18.67 5.75
C LEU A 155 -9.94 18.51 6.38
N ASP A 156 -10.86 17.82 5.69
CA ASP A 156 -12.23 17.56 6.18
C ASP A 156 -12.23 16.78 7.50
N GLN A 157 -11.30 15.84 7.63
CA GLN A 157 -11.07 15.05 8.85
C GLN A 157 -10.23 15.79 9.91
N LYS A 158 -9.85 17.05 9.67
CA LYS A 158 -9.04 17.90 10.58
C LYS A 158 -7.68 17.31 10.93
N MET A 159 -7.08 16.57 10.02
CA MET A 159 -5.74 16.01 10.14
C MET A 159 -4.66 17.02 9.74
N ILE A 160 -5.04 18.00 8.92
CA ILE A 160 -4.20 19.12 8.47
C ILE A 160 -4.97 20.43 8.57
N SER A 161 -4.26 21.55 8.61
CA SER A 161 -4.83 22.89 8.57
C SER A 161 -5.14 23.33 7.12
N GLN A 162 -5.87 24.43 6.99
CA GLN A 162 -6.16 25.03 5.68
C GLN A 162 -4.86 25.49 4.99
N GLU A 163 -3.93 26.06 5.75
CA GLU A 163 -2.64 26.54 5.24
C GLU A 163 -1.77 25.37 4.72
N GLU A 164 -1.73 24.26 5.45
CA GLU A 164 -1.01 23.05 5.02
C GLU A 164 -1.64 22.44 3.76
N TYR A 165 -2.97 22.42 3.68
CA TYR A 165 -3.68 21.97 2.48
C TYR A 165 -3.33 22.83 1.26
N GLU A 166 -3.43 24.17 1.38
CA GLU A 166 -3.15 25.08 0.26
C GLU A 166 -1.70 24.99 -0.19
N ALA A 167 -0.75 24.89 0.74
CA ALA A 167 0.66 24.71 0.45
C ALA A 167 0.93 23.41 -0.31
N ALA A 168 0.40 22.27 0.18
CA ALA A 168 0.59 20.96 -0.46
C ALA A 168 -0.10 20.85 -1.82
N VAL A 169 -1.25 21.50 -2.03
CA VAL A 169 -1.91 21.55 -3.33
C VAL A 169 -1.12 22.39 -4.34
N ALA A 170 -0.54 23.51 -3.89
CA ALA A 170 0.26 24.39 -4.74
C ALA A 170 1.65 23.84 -5.08
N GLU A 171 2.09 22.82 -4.36
CA GLU A 171 3.42 22.24 -4.53
C GLU A 171 3.57 21.53 -5.87
N GLU A 172 4.66 21.84 -6.58
CA GLU A 172 5.06 21.17 -7.80
C GLU A 172 5.91 19.93 -7.44
N LEU A 173 5.39 18.76 -7.77
CA LEU A 173 6.03 17.49 -7.47
C LEU A 173 7.04 17.12 -8.54
N ASN A 174 8.26 16.81 -8.11
CA ASN A 174 9.33 16.34 -8.96
C ASN A 174 9.55 14.84 -8.75
N TYR A 175 9.18 14.04 -9.74
CA TYR A 175 9.40 12.59 -9.69
C TYR A 175 10.78 12.23 -10.22
N ARG A 176 11.46 11.31 -9.53
CA ARG A 176 12.70 10.72 -10.00
C ARG A 176 12.45 9.96 -11.30
N PRO A 177 13.28 10.13 -12.36
CA PRO A 177 13.15 9.36 -13.59
C PRO A 177 13.25 7.86 -13.35
N TYR A 178 12.36 7.08 -13.96
CA TYR A 178 12.28 5.62 -13.76
C TYR A 178 13.59 4.92 -14.16
N GLU A 179 14.21 5.35 -15.27
CA GLU A 179 15.44 4.78 -15.78
C GLU A 179 16.62 4.98 -14.82
N GLU A 180 16.66 6.10 -14.12
CA GLU A 180 17.70 6.41 -13.12
C GLU A 180 17.62 5.44 -11.93
N TYR A 181 16.43 5.25 -11.38
CA TYR A 181 16.20 4.28 -10.32
C TYR A 181 16.54 2.84 -10.74
N GLN A 182 16.18 2.45 -11.96
CA GLN A 182 16.50 1.12 -12.49
C GLN A 182 18.01 0.91 -12.67
N GLN A 183 18.75 1.93 -13.07
CA GLN A 183 20.21 1.85 -13.19
C GLN A 183 20.88 1.69 -11.82
N GLU A 184 20.42 2.40 -10.82
CA GLU A 184 20.91 2.28 -9.46
C GLU A 184 20.71 0.87 -8.90
N ILE A 185 19.50 0.32 -9.00
CA ILE A 185 19.21 -1.05 -8.56
C ILE A 185 20.12 -2.05 -9.28
N LYS A 186 20.26 -1.95 -10.61
CA LYS A 186 21.14 -2.84 -11.38
C LYS A 186 22.60 -2.73 -10.99
N SER A 187 23.05 -1.55 -10.57
CA SER A 187 24.41 -1.35 -10.11
C SER A 187 24.67 -1.89 -8.70
N THR A 188 23.61 -1.99 -7.90
CA THR A 188 23.69 -2.42 -6.50
C THR A 188 23.77 -3.93 -6.36
N TYR A 189 23.13 -4.68 -7.25
CA TYR A 189 23.11 -6.14 -7.20
C TYR A 189 24.09 -6.74 -8.22
N SER A 190 24.97 -7.62 -7.73
CA SER A 190 25.82 -8.43 -8.63
C SER A 190 24.98 -9.52 -9.30
N TYR A 191 25.44 -10.01 -10.47
CA TYR A 191 24.84 -11.19 -11.12
C TYR A 191 24.67 -12.38 -10.15
N PHE A 192 25.62 -12.58 -9.26
CA PHE A 192 25.58 -13.60 -8.23
C PHE A 192 24.38 -13.39 -7.27
N THR A 193 24.16 -12.16 -6.83
CA THR A 193 23.03 -11.82 -5.93
C THR A 193 21.68 -12.09 -6.62
N ASP A 194 21.56 -11.75 -7.90
CA ASP A 194 20.34 -12.00 -8.67
C ASP A 194 20.05 -13.50 -8.81
N GLU A 195 21.07 -14.32 -9.04
CA GLU A 195 20.88 -15.77 -9.11
C GLU A 195 20.52 -16.37 -7.75
N VAL A 196 21.17 -15.95 -6.66
CA VAL A 196 20.82 -16.39 -5.31
C VAL A 196 19.36 -16.03 -4.98
N ILE A 197 18.90 -14.82 -5.32
CA ILE A 197 17.49 -14.43 -5.11
C ILE A 197 16.55 -15.35 -5.89
N LYS A 198 16.83 -15.64 -7.16
CA LYS A 198 16.02 -16.55 -7.97
C LYS A 198 15.97 -17.97 -7.40
N ASP A 199 17.11 -18.49 -6.97
CA ASP A 199 17.20 -19.82 -6.38
C ASP A 199 16.36 -19.90 -5.10
N VAL A 200 16.49 -18.92 -4.19
CA VAL A 200 15.70 -18.89 -2.95
C VAL A 200 14.21 -18.78 -3.23
N ILE A 201 13.78 -17.97 -4.21
CA ILE A 201 12.37 -17.91 -4.62
C ILE A 201 11.89 -19.28 -5.13
N ASN A 202 12.67 -19.93 -5.97
CA ASN A 202 12.35 -21.25 -6.50
C ASN A 202 12.27 -22.32 -5.39
N ASP A 203 13.20 -22.30 -4.45
CA ASP A 203 13.20 -23.22 -3.30
C ASP A 203 11.97 -23.03 -2.41
N LEU A 204 11.59 -21.75 -2.13
CA LEU A 204 10.37 -21.46 -1.39
C LEU A 204 9.10 -21.94 -2.11
N MET A 205 9.08 -21.88 -3.45
CA MET A 205 7.98 -22.40 -4.24
C MET A 205 7.94 -23.92 -4.27
N THR A 206 9.08 -24.57 -4.46
CA THR A 206 9.16 -26.03 -4.67
C THR A 206 9.13 -26.80 -3.37
N GLU A 207 9.85 -26.37 -2.34
CA GLU A 207 9.98 -27.10 -1.08
C GLU A 207 8.92 -26.72 -0.04
N LYS A 208 8.46 -25.44 -0.04
CA LYS A 208 7.45 -24.95 0.91
C LYS A 208 6.06 -24.83 0.30
N GLY A 209 5.93 -25.01 -1.02
CA GLY A 209 4.65 -24.90 -1.72
C GLY A 209 4.06 -23.49 -1.74
N TYR A 210 4.88 -22.47 -1.57
CA TYR A 210 4.41 -21.08 -1.63
C TYR A 210 4.11 -20.67 -3.07
N SER A 211 3.13 -19.78 -3.23
CA SER A 211 2.96 -19.13 -4.53
C SER A 211 4.15 -18.21 -4.81
N ARG A 212 4.43 -17.95 -6.08
CA ARG A 212 5.53 -17.05 -6.48
C ARG A 212 5.46 -15.70 -5.77
N LEU A 213 4.28 -15.10 -5.70
CA LEU A 213 4.07 -13.82 -5.03
C LEU A 213 4.42 -13.87 -3.53
N VAL A 214 4.05 -14.96 -2.85
CA VAL A 214 4.39 -15.14 -1.43
C VAL A 214 5.89 -15.34 -1.27
N ALA A 215 6.53 -16.13 -2.15
CA ALA A 215 7.98 -16.34 -2.12
C ALA A 215 8.76 -15.04 -2.37
N GLU A 216 8.37 -14.26 -3.38
CA GLU A 216 8.94 -12.94 -3.67
C GLU A 216 8.78 -11.98 -2.48
N ASN A 217 7.58 -11.89 -1.90
CA ASN A 217 7.36 -11.07 -0.71
C ASN A 217 8.22 -11.50 0.50
N MET A 218 8.43 -12.80 0.69
CA MET A 218 9.30 -13.29 1.77
C MET A 218 10.76 -12.90 1.54
N VAL A 219 11.25 -12.97 0.30
CA VAL A 219 12.63 -12.62 -0.03
C VAL A 219 12.88 -11.12 0.08
N TYR A 220 11.98 -10.29 -0.48
CA TYR A 220 12.19 -8.84 -0.55
C TYR A 220 11.70 -8.07 0.70
N SER A 221 10.76 -8.61 1.45
CA SER A 221 10.11 -7.89 2.56
C SER A 221 9.92 -8.73 3.81
N GLY A 222 10.16 -10.04 3.75
CA GLY A 222 9.91 -10.98 4.85
C GLY A 222 11.01 -11.05 5.91
N GLY A 223 12.08 -10.27 5.78
CA GLY A 223 13.19 -10.24 6.73
C GLY A 223 14.04 -11.52 6.74
N LEU A 224 14.09 -12.26 5.63
CA LEU A 224 14.94 -13.43 5.49
C LEU A 224 16.42 -13.03 5.50
N ASN A 225 17.23 -13.76 6.26
CA ASN A 225 18.68 -13.71 6.16
C ASN A 225 19.16 -14.81 5.22
N ILE A 226 19.70 -14.44 4.06
CA ILE A 226 20.17 -15.37 3.04
C ILE A 226 21.69 -15.42 3.11
N TYR A 227 22.22 -16.60 3.40
CA TYR A 227 23.67 -16.87 3.45
C TYR A 227 24.05 -17.68 2.22
N ALA A 228 24.79 -17.07 1.31
CA ALA A 228 25.30 -17.71 0.10
C ALA A 228 26.84 -17.76 0.11
N THR A 229 27.40 -18.82 -0.43
CA THR A 229 28.86 -19.02 -0.55
C THR A 229 29.29 -19.03 -2.02
#